data_8c8171113f9e3a57dbe1fbd66c77711e
#
_entry.id   8c8171113f9e3a57dbe1fbd66c77711e
#
_cell.length_a   1.000
_cell.length_b   1.000
_cell.length_c   1.000
_cell.angle_alpha   90.00
_cell.angle_beta   90.00
_cell.angle_gamma   90.00
#
_symmetry.space_group_name_H-M   'P 1'
#
loop_
_entity.id
_entity.type
_entity.pdbx_description
1 polymer ?
#
loop_
_entity_poly.entity_id
_entity_poly.type
_entity_poly.pdbx_seq_one_letter_code
_entity_poly.pdbx_strand_id
1 'polypeptide(L)'
;FYGESEQRLREVFKEAEENAPAIIFIDEIDAIAPKRGEVTGEVERRVVAQLLALMDGLKSRGQVIVIAATNRPGDIDPALRRPGRFDREIAIPVPDRRARKEILQVHTRNMPLAEDVNLDELAEITHGFTGADLAALCREAAIHALRRFLPKIDLEKGIPTEVLKELKVTRQDFLEALKDIQPSALREVYVEVPEVRWDDIGGLENVKQELREAVEWPLKHPEYFKDMGIDPPKGILLYGPPGCGKTLLAKAVATESEANFIAVKGPEILSKWVGESEKAIREIFSKARQAAPCIIFFDEIDSIVPRRGVRYDSGVTDRIVNQLLTELDGLVRLEGVVVIGATNRPDIIDPALLRPGRFDRIIYVPPPDKKARLEILKVHTRKMPLAPDVNLQEIAELTEGYSGSDLEVLVREAGLAALRENINADKVSRKHFEQAMQKIKPSITMEMVKYYENWSERSRKIMQLQRATVGFYV
;
A
#
# COMPACT_ATOMS: atom_id res chain seq x y z
N PHE A 1 19.09 -20.22 32.94
CA PHE A 1 20.35 -20.54 33.62
C PHE A 1 21.51 -19.99 32.78
N TYR A 2 22.51 -19.39 33.43
CA TYR A 2 23.69 -18.82 32.78
C TYR A 2 24.47 -19.92 32.04
N GLY A 3 24.69 -19.75 30.72
CA GLY A 3 25.46 -20.68 29.88
C GLY A 3 24.70 -21.82 29.20
N GLU A 4 23.44 -22.06 29.54
CA GLU A 4 22.65 -23.17 28.98
C GLU A 4 22.33 -22.97 27.47
N SER A 5 22.07 -21.73 27.07
CA SER A 5 21.80 -21.40 25.66
C SER A 5 23.03 -21.59 24.74
N GLU A 6 24.23 -21.24 25.25
CA GLU A 6 25.49 -21.43 24.55
C GLU A 6 25.84 -22.92 24.41
N GLN A 7 25.57 -23.71 25.47
CA GLN A 7 25.80 -25.14 25.47
C GLN A 7 24.85 -25.85 24.50
N ARG A 8 23.57 -25.53 24.52
CA ARG A 8 22.58 -26.07 23.57
C ARG A 8 22.93 -25.78 22.12
N LEU A 9 23.36 -24.57 21.85
CA LEU A 9 23.80 -24.19 20.50
C LEU A 9 24.99 -25.05 20.04
N ARG A 10 25.96 -25.30 20.91
CA ARG A 10 27.11 -26.18 20.62
C ARG A 10 26.67 -27.63 20.40
N GLU A 11 25.73 -28.12 21.17
CA GLU A 11 25.19 -29.49 21.06
C GLU A 11 24.50 -29.68 19.70
N VAL A 12 23.67 -28.72 19.23
CA VAL A 12 23.00 -28.76 17.91
C VAL A 12 24.00 -28.82 16.77
N PHE A 13 25.03 -27.96 16.80
CA PHE A 13 26.05 -27.94 15.76
C PHE A 13 26.87 -29.23 15.74
N LYS A 14 27.22 -29.77 16.93
CA LYS A 14 27.94 -31.05 17.07
C LYS A 14 27.10 -32.22 16.57
N GLU A 15 25.82 -32.29 16.91
CA GLU A 15 24.89 -33.30 16.43
C GLU A 15 24.76 -33.28 14.89
N ALA A 16 24.70 -32.06 14.29
CA ALA A 16 24.64 -31.89 12.85
C ALA A 16 25.95 -32.36 12.17
N GLU A 17 27.12 -32.12 12.78
CA GLU A 17 28.41 -32.61 12.26
C GLU A 17 28.52 -34.14 12.34
N GLU A 18 28.04 -34.75 13.44
CA GLU A 18 28.06 -36.19 13.63
C GLU A 18 27.10 -36.93 12.67
N ASN A 19 26.01 -36.28 12.28
CA ASN A 19 25.00 -36.82 11.38
C ASN A 19 25.05 -36.22 9.96
N ALA A 20 26.19 -35.71 9.54
CA ALA A 20 26.34 -35.12 8.20
C ALA A 20 26.09 -36.17 7.09
N PRO A 21 25.42 -35.81 5.98
CA PRO A 21 24.97 -34.45 5.58
C PRO A 21 23.74 -33.99 6.39
N ALA A 22 23.78 -32.77 6.92
CA ALA A 22 22.75 -32.21 7.78
C ALA A 22 22.42 -30.74 7.45
N ILE A 23 21.20 -30.36 7.79
CA ILE A 23 20.74 -28.97 7.70
C ILE A 23 20.35 -28.51 9.11
N ILE A 24 20.92 -27.40 9.54
CA ILE A 24 20.51 -26.69 10.77
C ILE A 24 19.55 -25.60 10.34
N PHE A 25 18.31 -25.64 10.84
CA PHE A 25 17.35 -24.57 10.63
C PHE A 25 17.19 -23.74 11.91
N ILE A 26 17.38 -22.42 11.79
CA ILE A 26 17.24 -21.48 12.90
C ILE A 26 16.10 -20.52 12.55
N ASP A 27 14.98 -20.69 13.26
CA ASP A 27 13.86 -19.77 13.11
C ASP A 27 14.02 -18.55 14.02
N GLU A 28 13.47 -17.39 13.58
CA GLU A 28 13.54 -16.12 14.32
C GLU A 28 14.97 -15.78 14.82
N ILE A 29 15.94 -15.84 13.89
CA ILE A 29 17.35 -15.64 14.23
C ILE A 29 17.63 -14.25 14.84
N ASP A 30 16.80 -13.26 14.56
CA ASP A 30 16.86 -11.92 15.17
C ASP A 30 16.67 -11.94 16.68
N ALA A 31 15.93 -12.93 17.22
CA ALA A 31 15.82 -13.14 18.66
C ALA A 31 17.11 -13.69 19.31
N ILE A 32 17.91 -14.43 18.54
CA ILE A 32 19.15 -15.06 19.00
C ILE A 32 20.36 -14.17 18.77
N ALA A 33 20.34 -13.42 17.65
CA ALA A 33 21.48 -12.63 17.19
C ALA A 33 21.10 -11.20 16.80
N PRO A 34 20.56 -10.40 17.75
CA PRO A 34 20.20 -9.01 17.49
C PRO A 34 21.45 -8.11 17.30
N LYS A 35 21.26 -6.92 16.72
CA LYS A 35 22.32 -5.92 16.55
C LYS A 35 22.93 -5.52 17.89
N ARG A 36 24.25 -5.44 17.94
CA ARG A 36 25.04 -5.08 19.14
C ARG A 36 24.67 -3.76 19.80
N GLY A 37 24.06 -2.82 19.07
CA GLY A 37 23.64 -1.51 19.59
C GLY A 37 22.30 -1.51 20.35
N GLU A 38 21.49 -2.55 20.17
CA GLU A 38 20.16 -2.68 20.79
C GLU A 38 20.17 -3.64 21.99
N VAL A 39 21.29 -4.32 22.21
CA VAL A 39 21.44 -5.36 23.24
C VAL A 39 22.11 -4.81 24.49
N THR A 40 21.39 -4.80 25.60
CA THR A 40 21.87 -4.40 26.93
C THR A 40 22.44 -5.57 27.74
N GLY A 41 22.26 -6.83 27.28
CA GLY A 41 22.62 -8.05 28.02
C GLY A 41 23.98 -8.65 27.61
N GLU A 42 24.79 -9.07 28.60
CA GLU A 42 26.05 -9.82 28.36
C GLU A 42 25.80 -11.22 27.80
N VAL A 43 24.67 -11.84 28.15
CA VAL A 43 24.30 -13.20 27.73
C VAL A 43 24.08 -13.27 26.22
N GLU A 44 23.32 -12.33 25.67
CA GLU A 44 22.99 -12.26 24.24
C GLU A 44 24.25 -12.02 23.40
N ARG A 45 25.18 -11.17 23.87
CA ARG A 45 26.47 -10.96 23.20
C ARG A 45 27.31 -12.23 23.12
N ARG A 46 27.27 -13.09 24.16
CA ARG A 46 27.97 -14.36 24.19
C ARG A 46 27.38 -15.38 23.25
N VAL A 47 26.03 -15.44 23.17
CA VAL A 47 25.33 -16.34 22.24
C VAL A 47 25.66 -15.97 20.79
N VAL A 48 25.63 -14.68 20.44
CA VAL A 48 26.05 -14.20 19.11
C VAL A 48 27.50 -14.57 18.81
N ALA A 49 28.42 -14.34 19.75
CA ALA A 49 29.83 -14.68 19.57
C ALA A 49 30.03 -16.20 19.40
N GLN A 50 29.29 -17.01 20.14
CA GLN A 50 29.32 -18.47 20.02
C GLN A 50 28.79 -18.93 18.66
N LEU A 51 27.66 -18.36 18.19
CA LEU A 51 27.10 -18.68 16.87
C LEU A 51 28.11 -18.36 15.75
N LEU A 52 28.74 -17.19 15.82
CA LEU A 52 29.75 -16.78 14.85
C LEU A 52 30.93 -17.78 14.83
N ALA A 53 31.42 -18.20 16.00
CA ALA A 53 32.52 -19.16 16.12
C ALA A 53 32.15 -20.55 15.56
N LEU A 54 30.91 -21.01 15.81
CA LEU A 54 30.41 -22.28 15.31
C LEU A 54 30.26 -22.27 13.79
N MET A 55 29.73 -21.18 13.22
CA MET A 55 29.60 -21.03 11.76
C MET A 55 30.96 -20.97 11.06
N ASP A 56 31.94 -20.28 11.65
CA ASP A 56 33.31 -20.24 11.11
C ASP A 56 33.97 -21.62 11.19
N GLY A 57 33.62 -22.45 12.18
CA GLY A 57 34.10 -23.82 12.34
C GLY A 57 33.57 -24.78 11.27
N LEU A 58 32.37 -24.56 10.74
CA LEU A 58 31.76 -25.42 9.71
C LEU A 58 32.48 -25.39 8.37
N LYS A 59 33.23 -24.30 8.05
CA LYS A 59 33.93 -24.14 6.78
C LYS A 59 34.95 -25.24 6.46
N SER A 60 35.48 -25.89 7.45
CA SER A 60 36.49 -26.93 7.29
C SER A 60 35.92 -28.36 7.14
N ARG A 61 34.60 -28.56 7.33
CA ARG A 61 33.99 -29.90 7.46
C ARG A 61 32.86 -30.23 6.48
N GLY A 62 32.45 -29.31 5.65
CA GLY A 62 31.93 -29.45 4.30
C GLY A 62 30.54 -30.08 4.06
N GLN A 63 29.77 -30.56 5.04
CA GLN A 63 28.46 -31.24 4.80
C GLN A 63 27.32 -30.77 5.71
N VAL A 64 27.47 -29.64 6.35
CA VAL A 64 26.42 -29.02 7.16
C VAL A 64 26.05 -27.67 6.57
N ILE A 65 24.79 -27.45 6.29
CA ILE A 65 24.24 -26.19 5.78
C ILE A 65 23.39 -25.56 6.89
N VAL A 66 23.58 -24.25 7.11
CA VAL A 66 22.74 -23.50 8.07
C VAL A 66 21.78 -22.62 7.28
N ILE A 67 20.49 -22.76 7.57
CA ILE A 67 19.42 -21.94 7.04
C ILE A 67 18.78 -21.18 8.20
N ALA A 68 18.68 -19.87 8.12
CA ALA A 68 18.00 -19.06 9.12
C ALA A 68 16.82 -18.30 8.52
N ALA A 69 15.78 -18.12 9.31
CA ALA A 69 14.61 -17.32 8.95
C ALA A 69 14.45 -16.12 9.89
N THR A 70 14.03 -15.00 9.35
CA THR A 70 13.70 -13.79 10.11
C THR A 70 12.68 -12.93 9.37
N ASN A 71 11.84 -12.24 10.13
CA ASN A 71 10.96 -11.19 9.63
C ASN A 71 11.64 -9.79 9.71
N ARG A 72 12.81 -9.71 10.38
CA ARG A 72 13.54 -8.45 10.64
C ARG A 72 14.99 -8.54 10.23
N PRO A 73 15.30 -8.63 8.92
CA PRO A 73 16.68 -8.77 8.46
C PRO A 73 17.58 -7.59 8.86
N GLY A 74 16.97 -6.43 9.08
CA GLY A 74 17.64 -5.24 9.55
C GLY A 74 18.14 -5.31 11.01
N ASP A 75 17.58 -6.18 11.85
CA ASP A 75 17.88 -6.27 13.28
C ASP A 75 18.95 -7.33 13.60
N ILE A 76 19.36 -8.12 12.59
CA ILE A 76 20.43 -9.13 12.74
C ILE A 76 21.82 -8.46 12.83
N ASP A 77 22.72 -9.03 13.67
CA ASP A 77 24.11 -8.58 13.76
C ASP A 77 24.78 -8.64 12.37
N PRO A 78 25.33 -7.51 11.87
CA PRO A 78 25.97 -7.45 10.56
C PRO A 78 27.14 -8.43 10.38
N ALA A 79 27.73 -8.92 11.48
CA ALA A 79 28.81 -9.91 11.42
C ALA A 79 28.33 -11.27 10.90
N LEU A 80 27.04 -11.62 11.08
CA LEU A 80 26.46 -12.86 10.53
C LEU A 80 26.22 -12.78 9.01
N ARG A 81 26.05 -11.57 8.47
CA ARG A 81 25.78 -11.32 7.06
C ARG A 81 27.06 -11.19 6.21
N ARG A 82 28.23 -11.51 6.78
CA ARG A 82 29.50 -11.48 6.06
C ARG A 82 29.73 -12.79 5.29
N PRO A 83 30.47 -12.73 4.15
CA PRO A 83 30.83 -13.91 3.38
C PRO A 83 31.44 -15.00 4.25
N GLY A 84 31.01 -16.25 3.99
CA GLY A 84 31.42 -17.43 4.75
C GLY A 84 30.56 -17.74 5.95
N ARG A 85 29.47 -17.02 6.18
CA ARG A 85 28.45 -17.29 7.20
C ARG A 85 27.09 -17.38 6.50
N PHE A 86 26.25 -16.35 6.55
CA PHE A 86 25.06 -16.30 5.72
C PHE A 86 25.41 -15.60 4.39
N ASP A 87 25.86 -16.39 3.42
CA ASP A 87 26.35 -15.92 2.14
C ASP A 87 25.25 -15.45 1.20
N ARG A 88 24.04 -15.97 1.40
CA ARG A 88 22.87 -15.65 0.58
C ARG A 88 21.71 -15.21 1.43
N GLU A 89 21.10 -14.12 1.02
CA GLU A 89 19.82 -13.64 1.54
C GLU A 89 18.77 -13.82 0.46
N ILE A 90 17.70 -14.52 0.82
CA ILE A 90 16.56 -14.77 -0.06
C ILE A 90 15.35 -14.08 0.55
N ALA A 91 14.87 -13.03 -0.12
CA ALA A 91 13.64 -12.38 0.26
C ALA A 91 12.45 -13.21 -0.22
N ILE A 92 11.56 -13.58 0.71
CA ILE A 92 10.27 -14.22 0.40
C ILE A 92 9.21 -13.13 0.46
N PRO A 93 8.72 -12.63 -0.69
CA PRO A 93 7.73 -11.56 -0.71
C PRO A 93 6.34 -12.05 -0.30
N VAL A 94 5.45 -11.11 -0.01
CA VAL A 94 4.01 -11.40 0.09
C VAL A 94 3.54 -11.99 -1.24
N PRO A 95 2.71 -13.05 -1.24
CA PRO A 95 2.32 -13.73 -2.46
C PRO A 95 1.52 -12.82 -3.40
N ASP A 96 1.93 -12.82 -4.67
CA ASP A 96 1.18 -12.19 -5.76
C ASP A 96 -0.12 -12.98 -6.07
N ARG A 97 -0.94 -12.49 -6.99
CA ARG A 97 -2.19 -13.15 -7.37
C ARG A 97 -1.99 -14.62 -7.79
N ARG A 98 -0.95 -14.90 -8.58
CA ARG A 98 -0.65 -16.26 -9.05
C ARG A 98 -0.23 -17.16 -7.90
N ALA A 99 0.66 -16.70 -7.05
CA ALA A 99 1.09 -17.41 -5.86
C ALA A 99 -0.06 -17.66 -4.89
N ARG A 100 -0.95 -16.67 -4.68
CA ARG A 100 -2.16 -16.86 -3.85
C ARG A 100 -3.07 -17.95 -4.40
N LYS A 101 -3.28 -18.00 -5.72
CA LYS A 101 -4.04 -19.10 -6.34
C LYS A 101 -3.39 -20.46 -6.09
N GLU A 102 -2.08 -20.56 -6.27
CA GLU A 102 -1.33 -21.80 -6.02
C GLU A 102 -1.42 -22.22 -4.54
N ILE A 103 -1.31 -21.27 -3.60
CA ILE A 103 -1.48 -21.52 -2.16
C ILE A 103 -2.90 -21.99 -1.85
N LEU A 104 -3.93 -21.34 -2.40
CA LEU A 104 -5.31 -21.77 -2.26
C LEU A 104 -5.52 -23.20 -2.79
N GLN A 105 -4.95 -23.54 -3.94
CA GLN A 105 -4.99 -24.91 -4.50
C GLN A 105 -4.39 -25.93 -3.54
N VAL A 106 -3.27 -25.60 -2.87
CA VAL A 106 -2.64 -26.49 -1.90
C VAL A 106 -3.57 -26.72 -0.71
N HIS A 107 -4.13 -25.67 -0.13
CA HIS A 107 -4.97 -25.77 1.08
C HIS A 107 -6.39 -26.30 0.80
N THR A 108 -6.87 -26.23 -0.44
CA THR A 108 -8.17 -26.77 -0.82
C THR A 108 -8.09 -28.17 -1.46
N ARG A 109 -6.90 -28.75 -1.62
CA ARG A 109 -6.67 -30.04 -2.31
C ARG A 109 -7.58 -31.17 -1.81
N ASN A 110 -7.79 -31.25 -0.50
CA ASN A 110 -8.60 -32.29 0.14
C ASN A 110 -9.96 -31.78 0.63
N MET A 111 -10.35 -30.58 0.19
CA MET A 111 -11.59 -29.92 0.60
C MET A 111 -12.68 -30.20 -0.44
N PRO A 112 -13.88 -30.65 -0.02
CA PRO A 112 -14.99 -30.83 -0.95
C PRO A 112 -15.57 -29.47 -1.37
N LEU A 113 -15.05 -28.91 -2.46
CA LEU A 113 -15.51 -27.63 -3.01
C LEU A 113 -16.79 -27.81 -3.81
N ALA A 114 -17.69 -26.85 -3.72
CA ALA A 114 -18.84 -26.73 -4.60
C ALA A 114 -18.40 -26.18 -5.98
N GLU A 115 -19.22 -26.36 -7.00
CA GLU A 115 -18.93 -25.93 -8.37
C GLU A 115 -18.90 -24.39 -8.53
N ASP A 116 -19.49 -23.65 -7.59
CA ASP A 116 -19.52 -22.19 -7.56
C ASP A 116 -18.23 -21.54 -7.02
N VAL A 117 -17.27 -22.35 -6.53
CA VAL A 117 -16.01 -21.85 -5.99
C VAL A 117 -14.98 -21.64 -7.10
N ASN A 118 -14.64 -20.40 -7.32
CA ASN A 118 -13.58 -19.99 -8.26
C ASN A 118 -12.34 -19.52 -7.51
N LEU A 119 -11.25 -20.31 -7.57
CA LEU A 119 -9.98 -19.98 -6.90
C LEU A 119 -9.28 -18.76 -7.52
N ASP A 120 -9.53 -18.43 -8.79
CA ASP A 120 -9.01 -17.21 -9.41
C ASP A 120 -9.66 -15.96 -8.84
N GLU A 121 -10.98 -15.99 -8.63
CA GLU A 121 -11.71 -14.92 -7.96
C GLU A 121 -11.25 -14.75 -6.51
N LEU A 122 -11.10 -15.87 -5.77
CA LEU A 122 -10.61 -15.83 -4.40
C LEU A 122 -9.17 -15.26 -4.33
N ALA A 123 -8.31 -15.61 -5.27
CA ALA A 123 -6.96 -15.05 -5.35
C ALA A 123 -6.96 -13.55 -5.66
N GLU A 124 -7.95 -13.05 -6.39
CA GLU A 124 -8.12 -11.63 -6.69
C GLU A 124 -8.54 -10.83 -5.45
N ILE A 125 -9.57 -11.30 -4.74
CA ILE A 125 -10.14 -10.60 -3.58
C ILE A 125 -9.31 -10.74 -2.29
N THR A 126 -8.34 -11.67 -2.23
CA THR A 126 -7.44 -11.88 -1.08
C THR A 126 -6.14 -11.09 -1.20
N HIS A 127 -6.20 -9.89 -1.74
CA HIS A 127 -5.04 -9.04 -1.86
C HIS A 127 -4.40 -8.77 -0.49
N GLY A 128 -3.05 -8.84 -0.40
CA GLY A 128 -2.31 -8.66 0.85
C GLY A 128 -2.37 -9.83 1.85
N PHE A 129 -3.01 -10.94 1.51
CA PHE A 129 -3.00 -12.15 2.33
C PHE A 129 -1.68 -12.88 2.22
N THR A 130 -1.14 -13.30 3.36
CA THR A 130 0.01 -14.22 3.45
C THR A 130 -0.45 -15.67 3.26
N GLY A 131 0.50 -16.60 3.13
CA GLY A 131 0.17 -18.03 3.10
C GLY A 131 -0.59 -18.50 4.33
N ALA A 132 -0.26 -17.97 5.51
CA ALA A 132 -0.97 -18.27 6.76
C ALA A 132 -2.40 -17.75 6.76
N ASP A 133 -2.64 -16.55 6.22
CA ASP A 133 -3.98 -15.97 6.11
C ASP A 133 -4.86 -16.78 5.14
N LEU A 134 -4.28 -17.23 4.01
CA LEU A 134 -4.99 -18.07 3.04
C LEU A 134 -5.31 -19.46 3.62
N ALA A 135 -4.41 -20.03 4.40
CA ALA A 135 -4.67 -21.26 5.13
C ALA A 135 -5.79 -21.09 6.17
N ALA A 136 -5.78 -19.96 6.91
CA ALA A 136 -6.86 -19.62 7.84
C ALA A 136 -8.18 -19.42 7.11
N LEU A 137 -8.19 -18.75 5.97
CA LEU A 137 -9.38 -18.55 5.13
C LEU A 137 -10.01 -19.87 4.70
N CYS A 138 -9.19 -20.81 4.22
CA CYS A 138 -9.67 -22.14 3.83
C CYS A 138 -10.26 -22.88 5.03
N ARG A 139 -9.63 -22.78 6.20
CA ARG A 139 -10.11 -23.41 7.44
C ARG A 139 -11.42 -22.82 7.91
N GLU A 140 -11.54 -21.47 7.96
CA GLU A 140 -12.77 -20.80 8.37
C GLU A 140 -13.92 -21.06 7.39
N ALA A 141 -13.66 -21.07 6.09
CA ALA A 141 -14.66 -21.45 5.09
C ALA A 141 -15.20 -22.87 5.31
N ALA A 142 -14.32 -23.83 5.65
CA ALA A 142 -14.72 -25.19 6.01
C ALA A 142 -15.54 -25.22 7.31
N ILE A 143 -15.19 -24.39 8.30
CA ILE A 143 -15.95 -24.26 9.56
C ILE A 143 -17.33 -23.66 9.29
N HIS A 144 -17.45 -22.65 8.44
CA HIS A 144 -18.74 -22.07 8.03
C HIS A 144 -19.61 -23.11 7.33
N ALA A 145 -19.06 -23.88 6.40
CA ALA A 145 -19.76 -24.99 5.77
C ALA A 145 -20.25 -26.02 6.80
N LEU A 146 -19.39 -26.41 7.74
CA LEU A 146 -19.76 -27.36 8.81
C LEU A 146 -20.87 -26.80 9.70
N ARG A 147 -20.80 -25.53 10.13
CA ARG A 147 -21.84 -24.87 10.95
C ARG A 147 -23.21 -24.88 10.29
N ARG A 148 -23.28 -24.77 8.97
CA ARG A 148 -24.53 -24.84 8.20
C ARG A 148 -25.19 -26.22 8.26
N PHE A 149 -24.39 -27.27 8.47
CA PHE A 149 -24.89 -28.64 8.58
C PHE A 149 -25.12 -29.09 10.03
N LEU A 150 -24.55 -28.39 11.03
CA LEU A 150 -24.71 -28.73 12.45
C LEU A 150 -26.18 -28.97 12.88
N PRO A 151 -27.17 -28.16 12.46
CA PRO A 151 -28.58 -28.42 12.83
C PRO A 151 -29.15 -29.74 12.33
N LYS A 152 -28.47 -30.36 11.33
CA LYS A 152 -28.88 -31.64 10.73
C LYS A 152 -28.13 -32.84 11.31
N ILE A 153 -27.18 -32.58 12.24
CA ILE A 153 -26.30 -33.60 12.81
C ILE A 153 -26.72 -33.85 14.26
N ASP A 154 -27.03 -35.12 14.58
CA ASP A 154 -27.20 -35.57 15.97
C ASP A 154 -25.82 -35.92 16.53
N LEU A 155 -25.30 -35.06 17.41
CA LEU A 155 -23.97 -35.18 17.98
C LEU A 155 -23.77 -36.50 18.80
N GLU A 156 -24.87 -37.12 19.27
CA GLU A 156 -24.79 -38.37 20.02
C GLU A 156 -24.70 -39.61 19.10
N LYS A 157 -25.15 -39.51 17.85
CA LYS A 157 -25.19 -40.65 16.89
C LYS A 157 -24.08 -40.61 15.84
N GLY A 158 -23.23 -39.57 15.87
CA GLY A 158 -22.20 -39.35 14.87
C GLY A 158 -22.73 -38.72 13.56
N ILE A 159 -21.83 -38.39 12.66
CA ILE A 159 -22.19 -37.73 11.40
C ILE A 159 -22.66 -38.77 10.38
N PRO A 160 -23.92 -38.72 9.89
CA PRO A 160 -24.43 -39.65 8.89
C PRO A 160 -23.59 -39.54 7.59
N THR A 161 -23.35 -40.68 6.95
CA THR A 161 -22.55 -40.77 5.71
C THR A 161 -23.18 -39.95 4.56
N GLU A 162 -24.50 -39.75 4.60
CA GLU A 162 -25.25 -38.96 3.64
C GLU A 162 -24.95 -37.48 3.78
N VAL A 163 -24.84 -36.97 5.03
CA VAL A 163 -24.49 -35.56 5.31
C VAL A 163 -23.03 -35.28 4.89
N LEU A 164 -22.13 -36.25 5.05
CA LEU A 164 -20.75 -36.13 4.59
C LEU A 164 -20.65 -35.99 3.06
N LYS A 165 -21.53 -36.64 2.31
CA LYS A 165 -21.58 -36.55 0.84
C LYS A 165 -22.15 -35.22 0.34
N GLU A 166 -23.07 -34.61 1.12
CA GLU A 166 -23.67 -33.33 0.81
C GLU A 166 -22.82 -32.14 1.29
N LEU A 167 -21.89 -32.36 2.21
CA LEU A 167 -21.04 -31.33 2.77
C LEU A 167 -20.08 -30.81 1.70
N LYS A 168 -20.40 -29.67 1.13
CA LYS A 168 -19.52 -28.94 0.21
C LYS A 168 -19.31 -27.52 0.70
N VAL A 169 -18.09 -27.03 0.57
CA VAL A 169 -17.72 -25.65 0.85
C VAL A 169 -18.08 -24.80 -0.35
N THR A 170 -18.94 -23.82 -0.15
CA THR A 170 -19.46 -22.96 -1.21
C THR A 170 -18.69 -21.64 -1.29
N ARG A 171 -18.86 -20.90 -2.40
CA ARG A 171 -18.35 -19.54 -2.54
C ARG A 171 -18.82 -18.64 -1.40
N GLN A 172 -20.05 -18.77 -0.94
CA GLN A 172 -20.59 -17.98 0.17
C GLN A 172 -19.86 -18.25 1.49
N ASP A 173 -19.48 -19.50 1.79
CA ASP A 173 -18.69 -19.83 2.97
C ASP A 173 -17.33 -19.13 2.98
N PHE A 174 -16.67 -19.00 1.81
CA PHE A 174 -15.42 -18.22 1.67
C PHE A 174 -15.64 -16.71 1.84
N LEU A 175 -16.73 -16.15 1.31
CA LEU A 175 -17.03 -14.73 1.47
C LEU A 175 -17.37 -14.36 2.92
N GLU A 176 -18.01 -15.26 3.66
CA GLU A 176 -18.25 -15.06 5.09
C GLU A 176 -16.95 -15.16 5.89
N ALA A 177 -16.13 -16.17 5.61
CA ALA A 177 -14.82 -16.31 6.24
C ALA A 177 -13.89 -15.11 6.00
N LEU A 178 -13.97 -14.46 4.84
CA LEU A 178 -13.22 -13.24 4.54
C LEU A 178 -13.55 -12.06 5.48
N LYS A 179 -14.76 -12.02 6.04
CA LYS A 179 -15.13 -10.96 6.98
C LYS A 179 -14.45 -11.13 8.34
N ASP A 180 -14.12 -12.35 8.69
CA ASP A 180 -13.55 -12.71 9.97
C ASP A 180 -12.00 -12.64 9.97
N ILE A 181 -11.37 -12.65 8.79
CA ILE A 181 -9.92 -12.69 8.62
C ILE A 181 -9.40 -11.36 8.10
N GLN A 182 -8.51 -10.74 8.87
CA GLN A 182 -7.76 -9.56 8.45
C GLN A 182 -6.38 -9.96 7.90
N PRO A 183 -5.94 -9.40 6.76
CA PRO A 183 -4.63 -9.70 6.18
C PRO A 183 -3.49 -9.42 7.17
N SER A 184 -2.64 -10.41 7.43
CA SER A 184 -1.54 -10.27 8.41
C SER A 184 -0.45 -9.30 7.93
N ALA A 185 -0.18 -9.27 6.62
CA ALA A 185 0.76 -8.34 6.03
C ALA A 185 0.35 -6.86 6.25
N LEU A 186 -0.90 -6.61 6.60
CA LEU A 186 -1.48 -5.28 6.80
C LEU A 186 -1.55 -4.84 8.27
N ARG A 187 -1.29 -5.74 9.24
CA ARG A 187 -1.47 -5.44 10.68
C ARG A 187 -0.46 -4.48 11.26
N GLU A 188 0.74 -4.41 10.72
CA GLU A 188 1.83 -3.60 11.31
C GLU A 188 2.08 -2.24 10.64
N VAL A 189 1.52 -2.00 9.46
CA VAL A 189 1.47 -0.69 8.79
C VAL A 189 0.08 -0.53 8.22
N TYR A 190 -0.43 0.69 8.22
CA TYR A 190 -1.66 1.09 7.54
C TYR A 190 -1.54 0.89 6.01
N VAL A 191 -1.51 -0.38 5.57
CA VAL A 191 -1.64 -0.73 4.17
C VAL A 191 -3.14 -0.80 3.90
N GLU A 192 -3.64 0.17 3.19
CA GLU A 192 -5.02 0.17 2.72
C GLU A 192 -5.10 -0.68 1.45
N VAL A 193 -6.18 -1.43 1.29
CA VAL A 193 -6.62 -1.92 -0.02
C VAL A 193 -7.72 -0.97 -0.46
N PRO A 194 -7.44 0.02 -1.29
CA PRO A 194 -8.44 0.98 -1.70
C PRO A 194 -9.46 0.29 -2.62
N GLU A 195 -10.73 0.62 -2.46
CA GLU A 195 -11.82 0.12 -3.31
C GLU A 195 -12.26 1.15 -4.37
N VAL A 196 -11.49 2.24 -4.53
CA VAL A 196 -11.80 3.33 -5.47
C VAL A 196 -11.39 2.93 -6.87
N ARG A 197 -12.30 3.02 -7.83
CA ARG A 197 -12.05 2.75 -9.26
C ARG A 197 -12.04 4.04 -10.08
N TRP A 198 -11.53 3.96 -11.32
CA TRP A 198 -11.57 5.11 -12.24
C TRP A 198 -12.98 5.64 -12.48
N ASP A 199 -14.00 4.76 -12.46
CA ASP A 199 -15.40 5.14 -12.63
C ASP A 199 -16.02 5.91 -11.45
N ASP A 200 -15.33 5.91 -10.31
CA ASP A 200 -15.72 6.67 -9.12
C ASP A 200 -15.15 8.10 -9.12
N ILE A 201 -14.33 8.43 -10.13
CA ILE A 201 -13.75 9.75 -10.31
C ILE A 201 -14.35 10.42 -11.55
N GLY A 202 -15.12 11.47 -11.34
CA GLY A 202 -15.69 12.24 -12.43
C GLY A 202 -14.66 13.15 -13.11
N GLY A 203 -14.53 13.07 -14.44
CA GLY A 203 -13.60 13.88 -15.23
C GLY A 203 -12.13 13.51 -15.08
N LEU A 204 -11.23 14.47 -15.33
CA LEU A 204 -9.78 14.32 -15.22
C LEU A 204 -9.17 13.26 -16.15
N GLU A 205 -9.75 13.06 -17.34
CA GLU A 205 -9.34 11.98 -18.26
C GLU A 205 -7.85 12.05 -18.66
N ASN A 206 -7.32 13.25 -18.87
CA ASN A 206 -5.89 13.41 -19.16
C ASN A 206 -5.01 12.97 -17.98
N VAL A 207 -5.39 13.34 -16.76
CA VAL A 207 -4.65 12.96 -15.53
C VAL A 207 -4.73 11.45 -15.29
N LYS A 208 -5.91 10.86 -15.50
CA LYS A 208 -6.10 9.40 -15.42
C LYS A 208 -5.23 8.68 -16.44
N GLN A 209 -5.16 9.17 -17.67
CA GLN A 209 -4.33 8.59 -18.72
C GLN A 209 -2.84 8.67 -18.37
N GLU A 210 -2.36 9.82 -17.90
CA GLU A 210 -0.98 9.97 -17.46
C GLU A 210 -0.63 9.02 -16.30
N LEU A 211 -1.54 8.80 -15.34
CA LEU A 211 -1.35 7.86 -14.24
C LEU A 211 -1.40 6.40 -14.71
N ARG A 212 -2.25 6.05 -15.68
CA ARG A 212 -2.24 4.71 -16.29
C ARG A 212 -0.89 4.40 -16.91
N GLU A 213 -0.37 5.32 -17.71
CA GLU A 213 0.92 5.15 -18.40
C GLU A 213 2.11 5.12 -17.43
N ALA A 214 2.08 5.97 -16.40
CA ALA A 214 3.20 6.13 -15.49
C ALA A 214 3.23 5.11 -14.35
N VAL A 215 2.08 4.55 -13.94
CA VAL A 215 1.95 3.68 -12.77
C VAL A 215 1.33 2.32 -13.12
N GLU A 216 0.13 2.34 -13.70
CA GLU A 216 -0.64 1.10 -13.90
C GLU A 216 0.07 0.17 -14.89
N TRP A 217 0.50 0.66 -16.05
CA TRP A 217 1.18 -0.17 -17.03
C TRP A 217 2.51 -0.74 -16.54
N PRO A 218 3.42 0.03 -15.91
CA PRO A 218 4.66 -0.53 -15.39
C PRO A 218 4.47 -1.58 -14.29
N LEU A 219 3.43 -1.43 -13.45
CA LEU A 219 3.15 -2.38 -12.39
C LEU A 219 2.49 -3.66 -12.90
N LYS A 220 1.59 -3.56 -13.90
CA LYS A 220 0.91 -4.70 -14.50
C LYS A 220 1.76 -5.44 -15.54
N HIS A 221 2.56 -4.70 -16.30
CA HIS A 221 3.26 -5.19 -17.48
C HIS A 221 4.73 -4.73 -17.50
N PRO A 222 5.52 -5.05 -16.46
CA PRO A 222 6.93 -4.65 -16.39
C PRO A 222 7.77 -5.20 -17.52
N GLU A 223 7.38 -6.35 -18.08
CA GLU A 223 8.03 -6.99 -19.22
C GLU A 223 8.05 -6.10 -20.47
N TYR A 224 6.93 -5.41 -20.78
CA TYR A 224 6.86 -4.56 -21.97
C TYR A 224 7.81 -3.37 -21.87
N PHE A 225 7.99 -2.82 -20.67
CA PHE A 225 8.92 -1.73 -20.43
C PHE A 225 10.37 -2.17 -20.59
N LYS A 226 10.70 -3.40 -20.13
CA LYS A 226 12.03 -3.99 -20.31
C LYS A 226 12.33 -4.26 -21.79
N ASP A 227 11.37 -4.83 -22.50
CA ASP A 227 11.53 -5.18 -23.92
C ASP A 227 11.68 -3.94 -24.81
N MET A 228 10.98 -2.86 -24.47
CA MET A 228 11.08 -1.56 -25.16
C MET A 228 12.27 -0.70 -24.70
N GLY A 229 13.00 -1.10 -23.65
CA GLY A 229 14.08 -0.31 -23.08
C GLY A 229 13.62 1.02 -22.46
N ILE A 230 12.37 1.07 -21.96
CA ILE A 230 11.76 2.28 -21.38
C ILE A 230 11.81 2.17 -19.86
N ASP A 231 12.36 3.19 -19.23
CA ASP A 231 12.37 3.31 -17.76
C ASP A 231 11.12 4.03 -17.25
N PRO A 232 10.25 3.39 -16.45
CA PRO A 232 9.13 4.07 -15.83
C PRO A 232 9.59 5.06 -14.74
N PRO A 233 8.76 6.07 -14.39
CA PRO A 233 9.07 6.99 -13.30
C PRO A 233 9.08 6.24 -11.97
N LYS A 234 9.98 6.64 -11.05
CA LYS A 234 10.00 6.16 -9.67
C LYS A 234 8.98 6.89 -8.79
N GLY A 235 8.81 8.17 -9.04
CA GLY A 235 7.95 9.06 -8.28
C GLY A 235 7.12 9.97 -9.15
N ILE A 236 5.92 10.27 -8.68
CA ILE A 236 4.95 11.15 -9.32
C ILE A 236 4.47 12.16 -8.29
N LEU A 237 4.51 13.44 -8.64
CA LEU A 237 3.98 14.52 -7.83
C LEU A 237 2.65 15.01 -8.41
N LEU A 238 1.57 14.86 -7.65
CA LEU A 238 0.27 15.44 -7.94
C LEU A 238 0.16 16.80 -7.23
N TYR A 239 -0.13 17.85 -7.97
CA TYR A 239 -0.33 19.18 -7.39
C TYR A 239 -1.56 19.86 -7.96
N GLY A 240 -2.15 20.74 -7.19
CA GLY A 240 -3.35 21.47 -7.57
C GLY A 240 -4.15 21.93 -6.36
N PRO A 241 -5.29 22.62 -6.60
CA PRO A 241 -6.14 23.11 -5.53
C PRO A 241 -6.60 22.00 -4.57
N PRO A 242 -6.88 22.34 -3.31
CA PRO A 242 -7.45 21.37 -2.37
C PRO A 242 -8.82 20.88 -2.85
N GLY A 243 -9.19 19.65 -2.51
CA GLY A 243 -10.50 19.08 -2.85
C GLY A 243 -10.70 18.68 -4.31
N CYS A 244 -9.65 18.71 -5.16
CA CYS A 244 -9.73 18.34 -6.58
C CYS A 244 -9.43 16.86 -6.85
N GLY A 245 -9.40 15.99 -5.84
CA GLY A 245 -9.36 14.54 -6.02
C GLY A 245 -7.97 13.90 -6.08
N LYS A 246 -6.89 14.58 -5.67
CA LYS A 246 -5.52 14.02 -5.69
C LYS A 246 -5.40 12.69 -4.93
N THR A 247 -5.97 12.61 -3.75
CA THR A 247 -5.98 11.38 -2.92
C THR A 247 -6.82 10.28 -3.56
N LEU A 248 -7.97 10.63 -4.16
CA LEU A 248 -8.82 9.67 -4.88
C LEU A 248 -8.11 9.10 -6.12
N LEU A 249 -7.40 9.94 -6.88
CA LEU A 249 -6.61 9.50 -8.04
C LEU A 249 -5.52 8.50 -7.63
N ALA A 250 -4.81 8.75 -6.53
CA ALA A 250 -3.79 7.85 -6.02
C ALA A 250 -4.41 6.50 -5.57
N LYS A 251 -5.56 6.53 -4.90
CA LYS A 251 -6.29 5.31 -4.51
C LYS A 251 -6.81 4.54 -5.73
N ALA A 252 -7.36 5.22 -6.72
CA ALA A 252 -7.86 4.58 -7.92
C ALA A 252 -6.75 3.89 -8.73
N VAL A 253 -5.61 4.55 -8.93
CA VAL A 253 -4.49 3.92 -9.63
C VAL A 253 -3.93 2.72 -8.88
N ALA A 254 -3.96 2.72 -7.54
CA ALA A 254 -3.55 1.57 -6.74
C ALA A 254 -4.54 0.40 -6.91
N THR A 255 -5.84 0.66 -6.84
CA THR A 255 -6.89 -0.35 -7.07
C THR A 255 -6.77 -0.96 -8.45
N GLU A 256 -6.69 -0.12 -9.47
CA GLU A 256 -6.62 -0.58 -10.87
C GLU A 256 -5.29 -1.29 -11.19
N SER A 257 -4.20 -0.92 -10.51
CA SER A 257 -2.89 -1.59 -10.65
C SER A 257 -2.79 -2.89 -9.85
N GLU A 258 -3.81 -3.26 -9.07
CA GLU A 258 -3.77 -4.38 -8.12
C GLU A 258 -2.59 -4.25 -7.15
N ALA A 259 -2.21 -3.04 -6.80
CA ALA A 259 -1.10 -2.72 -5.93
C ALA A 259 -1.55 -2.45 -4.49
N ASN A 260 -0.71 -2.82 -3.54
CA ASN A 260 -0.85 -2.39 -2.15
C ASN A 260 -0.69 -0.88 -2.05
N PHE A 261 -1.37 -0.26 -1.08
CA PHE A 261 -1.38 1.18 -0.91
C PHE A 261 -1.00 1.56 0.51
N ILE A 262 0.09 2.30 0.67
CA ILE A 262 0.53 2.83 1.96
C ILE A 262 0.28 4.33 1.95
N ALA A 263 -0.77 4.77 2.68
CA ALA A 263 -1.07 6.18 2.85
C ALA A 263 -0.27 6.76 4.01
N VAL A 264 0.43 7.85 3.74
CA VAL A 264 1.25 8.57 4.71
C VAL A 264 0.84 10.04 4.71
N LYS A 265 0.32 10.52 5.81
CA LYS A 265 0.03 11.96 5.95
C LYS A 265 1.27 12.67 6.50
N GLY A 266 1.70 13.72 5.81
CA GLY A 266 2.89 14.47 6.20
C GLY A 266 2.91 14.92 7.65
N PRO A 267 1.84 15.57 8.20
CA PRO A 267 1.79 15.96 9.58
C PRO A 267 1.89 14.81 10.60
N GLU A 268 1.44 13.61 10.25
CA GLU A 268 1.50 12.45 11.15
C GLU A 268 2.94 11.98 11.38
N ILE A 269 3.81 12.05 10.37
CA ILE A 269 5.23 11.73 10.52
C ILE A 269 5.90 12.68 11.52
N LEU A 270 5.56 13.95 11.45
CA LEU A 270 6.14 14.96 12.33
C LEU A 270 5.65 14.85 13.78
N SER A 271 4.37 14.46 13.99
CA SER A 271 3.75 14.44 15.32
C SER A 271 3.95 13.12 16.09
N LYS A 272 3.82 11.97 15.41
CA LYS A 272 3.93 10.65 16.05
C LYS A 272 5.38 10.20 16.27
N TRP A 273 6.33 10.70 15.48
CA TRP A 273 7.70 10.22 15.45
C TRP A 273 8.70 11.32 15.85
N VAL A 274 8.38 12.10 16.86
CA VAL A 274 9.29 13.12 17.39
C VAL A 274 10.61 12.45 17.81
N GLY A 275 11.69 12.76 17.06
CA GLY A 275 13.02 12.18 17.26
C GLY A 275 13.33 10.91 16.46
N GLU A 276 12.33 10.24 15.82
CA GLU A 276 12.52 9.00 15.05
C GLU A 276 11.94 9.08 13.62
N SER A 277 11.65 10.27 13.12
CA SER A 277 11.00 10.47 11.81
C SER A 277 11.79 9.87 10.64
N GLU A 278 13.12 9.81 10.73
CA GLU A 278 13.99 9.16 9.74
C GLU A 278 13.78 7.63 9.73
N LYS A 279 13.61 7.04 10.92
CA LYS A 279 13.34 5.61 11.07
C LYS A 279 11.98 5.26 10.47
N ALA A 280 10.97 6.11 10.70
CA ALA A 280 9.64 5.94 10.11
C ALA A 280 9.68 5.93 8.57
N ILE A 281 10.41 6.84 7.94
CA ILE A 281 10.58 6.84 6.47
C ILE A 281 11.23 5.53 6.00
N ARG A 282 12.31 5.09 6.63
CA ARG A 282 12.96 3.81 6.28
C ARG A 282 12.02 2.61 6.42
N GLU A 283 11.23 2.56 7.49
CA GLU A 283 10.26 1.49 7.73
C GLU A 283 9.17 1.47 6.65
N ILE A 284 8.61 2.63 6.26
CA ILE A 284 7.62 2.75 5.20
C ILE A 284 8.17 2.17 3.89
N PHE A 285 9.37 2.58 3.47
CA PHE A 285 9.98 2.08 2.23
C PHE A 285 10.36 0.60 2.30
N SER A 286 10.86 0.13 3.46
CA SER A 286 11.14 -1.29 3.68
C SER A 286 9.88 -2.14 3.52
N LYS A 287 8.78 -1.70 4.11
CA LYS A 287 7.47 -2.39 4.03
C LYS A 287 6.88 -2.34 2.62
N ALA A 288 7.02 -1.22 1.93
CA ALA A 288 6.59 -1.11 0.54
C ALA A 288 7.33 -2.12 -0.36
N ARG A 289 8.63 -2.29 -0.16
CA ARG A 289 9.41 -3.31 -0.89
C ARG A 289 8.95 -4.74 -0.57
N GLN A 290 8.60 -5.02 0.67
CA GLN A 290 8.07 -6.33 1.10
C GLN A 290 6.66 -6.59 0.55
N ALA A 291 5.85 -5.54 0.42
CA ALA A 291 4.47 -5.59 -0.07
C ALA A 291 4.34 -5.29 -1.57
N ALA A 292 5.43 -5.34 -2.34
CA ALA A 292 5.39 -5.08 -3.78
C ALA A 292 4.46 -6.09 -4.52
N PRO A 293 3.66 -5.65 -5.52
CA PRO A 293 3.57 -4.28 -6.02
C PRO A 293 2.88 -3.33 -5.03
N CYS A 294 3.49 -2.17 -4.79
CA CYS A 294 3.03 -1.24 -3.76
C CYS A 294 3.17 0.22 -4.20
N ILE A 295 2.18 1.04 -3.86
CA ILE A 295 2.21 2.49 -4.02
C ILE A 295 2.34 3.12 -2.64
N ILE A 296 3.39 3.92 -2.44
CA ILE A 296 3.52 4.79 -1.27
C ILE A 296 2.92 6.14 -1.64
N PHE A 297 1.90 6.56 -0.91
CA PHE A 297 1.24 7.84 -1.13
C PHE A 297 1.53 8.80 0.02
N PHE A 298 2.24 9.88 -0.27
CA PHE A 298 2.47 10.96 0.68
C PHE A 298 1.45 12.08 0.45
N ASP A 299 0.46 12.18 1.33
CA ASP A 299 -0.47 13.31 1.31
C ASP A 299 0.12 14.50 2.09
N GLU A 300 -0.13 15.71 1.60
CA GLU A 300 0.45 16.93 2.14
C GLU A 300 1.99 16.84 2.29
N ILE A 301 2.66 16.35 1.23
CA ILE A 301 4.11 16.12 1.24
C ILE A 301 4.91 17.41 1.54
N ASP A 302 4.37 18.57 1.23
CA ASP A 302 4.93 19.88 1.53
C ASP A 302 5.14 20.12 3.04
N SER A 303 4.42 19.40 3.91
CA SER A 303 4.62 19.49 5.36
C SER A 303 5.92 18.85 5.82
N ILE A 304 6.37 17.77 5.16
CA ILE A 304 7.58 17.02 5.52
C ILE A 304 8.81 17.38 4.71
N VAL A 305 8.64 17.98 3.53
CA VAL A 305 9.73 18.35 2.61
C VAL A 305 9.69 19.83 2.19
N PRO A 306 9.58 20.78 3.14
CA PRO A 306 9.58 22.18 2.81
C PRO A 306 10.96 22.63 2.28
N ARG A 307 10.95 23.65 1.46
CA ARG A 307 12.17 24.30 0.93
C ARG A 307 13.08 24.75 2.09
N ARG A 308 14.35 24.46 1.99
CA ARG A 308 15.35 24.82 3.01
C ARG A 308 15.32 26.31 3.33
N GLY A 309 15.31 26.67 4.61
CA GLY A 309 15.31 28.06 5.09
C GLY A 309 13.93 28.69 5.33
N VAL A 310 12.84 27.97 5.14
CA VAL A 310 11.45 28.51 5.32
C VAL A 310 10.92 28.32 6.74
N ARG A 311 11.47 27.41 7.55
CA ARG A 311 11.05 27.16 8.95
C ARG A 311 12.20 27.24 9.93
N TYR A 312 11.91 27.73 11.14
CA TYR A 312 12.88 27.90 12.25
C TYR A 312 13.38 26.58 12.87
N ASP A 313 12.77 25.43 12.54
CA ASP A 313 13.13 24.10 13.07
C ASP A 313 13.84 23.24 12.02
N SER A 314 14.98 23.78 11.55
CA SER A 314 15.68 23.27 10.35
C SER A 314 16.32 21.88 10.51
N GLY A 315 16.59 21.43 11.73
CA GLY A 315 17.41 20.22 11.92
C GLY A 315 16.66 18.90 11.68
N VAL A 316 15.41 18.78 12.10
CA VAL A 316 14.60 17.55 11.98
C VAL A 316 14.08 17.41 10.55
N THR A 317 13.56 18.50 9.99
CA THR A 317 13.00 18.51 8.64
C THR A 317 14.05 18.22 7.57
N ASP A 318 15.26 18.78 7.71
CA ASP A 318 16.38 18.53 6.78
C ASP A 318 16.81 17.05 6.77
N ARG A 319 16.76 16.38 7.94
CA ARG A 319 17.06 14.94 8.03
C ARG A 319 16.00 14.10 7.38
N ILE A 320 14.71 14.42 7.55
CA ILE A 320 13.58 13.74 6.88
C ILE A 320 13.70 13.88 5.37
N VAL A 321 13.98 15.10 4.86
CA VAL A 321 14.19 15.33 3.43
C VAL A 321 15.34 14.49 2.91
N ASN A 322 16.50 14.51 3.59
CA ASN A 322 17.66 13.72 3.19
C ASN A 322 17.38 12.21 3.21
N GLN A 323 16.65 11.71 4.22
CA GLN A 323 16.27 10.29 4.28
C GLN A 323 15.32 9.93 3.14
N LEU A 324 14.31 10.77 2.86
CA LEU A 324 13.38 10.54 1.75
C LEU A 324 14.12 10.54 0.40
N LEU A 325 15.06 11.46 0.19
CA LEU A 325 15.90 11.49 -1.00
C LEU A 325 16.72 10.21 -1.15
N THR A 326 17.32 9.73 -0.05
CA THR A 326 18.09 8.48 -0.02
C THR A 326 17.23 7.27 -0.38
N GLU A 327 16.02 7.18 0.17
CA GLU A 327 15.10 6.09 -0.14
C GLU A 327 14.61 6.12 -1.60
N LEU A 328 14.29 7.32 -2.13
CA LEU A 328 13.91 7.48 -3.54
C LEU A 328 15.06 7.11 -4.49
N ASP A 329 16.29 7.54 -4.19
CA ASP A 329 17.46 7.18 -4.97
C ASP A 329 17.73 5.67 -4.93
N GLY A 330 17.46 5.03 -3.79
CA GLY A 330 17.59 3.58 -3.55
C GLY A 330 16.50 2.72 -4.17
N LEU A 331 15.40 3.29 -4.69
CA LEU A 331 14.38 2.54 -5.40
C LEU A 331 14.92 2.05 -6.76
N VAL A 332 14.70 0.77 -7.04
CA VAL A 332 15.00 0.18 -8.34
C VAL A 332 13.74 0.25 -9.21
N ARG A 333 13.90 0.68 -10.44
CA ARG A 333 12.79 0.74 -11.40
C ARG A 333 12.32 -0.67 -11.73
N LEU A 334 11.02 -0.83 -11.93
CA LEU A 334 10.38 -2.12 -12.24
C LEU A 334 10.45 -3.18 -11.11
N GLU A 335 10.81 -2.82 -9.90
CA GLU A 335 10.70 -3.69 -8.71
C GLU A 335 9.34 -3.57 -7.99
N GLY A 336 8.39 -2.91 -8.61
CA GLY A 336 7.00 -2.87 -8.14
C GLY A 336 6.71 -1.87 -7.04
N VAL A 337 7.61 -0.91 -6.74
CA VAL A 337 7.33 0.18 -5.79
C VAL A 337 7.33 1.52 -6.53
N VAL A 338 6.22 2.26 -6.38
CA VAL A 338 6.05 3.61 -6.94
C VAL A 338 5.68 4.58 -5.82
N VAL A 339 6.24 5.78 -5.85
CA VAL A 339 5.94 6.82 -4.87
C VAL A 339 5.06 7.90 -5.52
N ILE A 340 3.94 8.22 -4.89
CA ILE A 340 3.08 9.32 -5.31
C ILE A 340 3.03 10.34 -4.18
N GLY A 341 3.42 11.57 -4.46
CA GLY A 341 3.26 12.71 -3.54
C GLY A 341 2.08 13.58 -3.96
N ALA A 342 1.34 14.10 -3.01
CA ALA A 342 0.30 15.10 -3.26
C ALA A 342 0.57 16.38 -2.47
N THR A 343 0.37 17.53 -3.11
CA THR A 343 0.55 18.84 -2.48
C THR A 343 -0.44 19.88 -2.99
N ASN A 344 -0.84 20.76 -2.11
CA ASN A 344 -1.53 22.00 -2.45
C ASN A 344 -0.56 23.19 -2.58
N ARG A 345 0.70 23.02 -2.18
CA ARG A 345 1.73 24.08 -2.13
C ARG A 345 3.00 23.63 -2.86
N PRO A 346 2.95 23.51 -4.20
CA PRO A 346 4.12 23.06 -4.97
C PRO A 346 5.30 24.04 -4.89
N ASP A 347 5.04 25.30 -4.56
CA ASP A 347 6.04 26.38 -4.43
C ASP A 347 7.01 26.20 -3.26
N ILE A 348 6.58 25.48 -2.21
CA ILE A 348 7.40 25.31 -0.99
C ILE A 348 8.12 23.95 -0.94
N ILE A 349 7.94 23.07 -1.91
CA ILE A 349 8.64 21.79 -1.97
C ILE A 349 10.14 22.01 -2.25
N ASP A 350 10.99 21.20 -1.58
CA ASP A 350 12.44 21.21 -1.83
C ASP A 350 12.72 20.85 -3.30
N PRO A 351 13.40 21.71 -4.06
CA PRO A 351 13.72 21.45 -5.47
C PRO A 351 14.53 20.17 -5.71
N ALA A 352 15.24 19.67 -4.69
CA ALA A 352 15.98 18.42 -4.79
C ALA A 352 15.09 17.20 -5.08
N LEU A 353 13.82 17.23 -4.64
CA LEU A 353 12.84 16.18 -4.93
C LEU A 353 12.36 16.18 -6.38
N LEU A 354 12.42 17.33 -7.04
CA LEU A 354 11.94 17.50 -8.41
C LEU A 354 13.02 17.18 -9.47
N ARG A 355 14.19 16.67 -9.02
CA ARG A 355 15.26 16.24 -9.94
C ARG A 355 14.93 14.88 -10.57
N PRO A 356 15.42 14.63 -11.80
CA PRO A 356 15.29 13.34 -12.46
C PRO A 356 15.76 12.17 -11.57
N GLY A 357 15.03 11.06 -11.60
CA GLY A 357 15.31 9.88 -10.76
C GLY A 357 14.58 9.88 -9.41
N ARG A 358 13.80 10.92 -9.10
CA ARG A 358 13.00 11.09 -7.87
C ARG A 358 11.53 11.27 -8.23
N PHE A 359 10.99 12.49 -8.17
CA PHE A 359 9.69 12.78 -8.76
C PHE A 359 9.85 13.10 -10.26
N ASP A 360 9.88 12.07 -11.07
CA ASP A 360 10.13 12.15 -12.52
C ASP A 360 8.97 12.74 -13.30
N ARG A 361 7.77 12.65 -12.74
CA ARG A 361 6.54 13.18 -13.31
C ARG A 361 5.87 14.13 -12.34
N ILE A 362 5.47 15.29 -12.86
CA ILE A 362 4.74 16.32 -12.12
C ILE A 362 3.45 16.54 -12.87
N ILE A 363 2.32 16.18 -12.23
CA ILE A 363 1.00 16.20 -12.87
C ILE A 363 0.12 17.23 -12.20
N TYR A 364 -0.40 18.16 -12.97
CA TYR A 364 -1.38 19.14 -12.50
C TYR A 364 -2.77 18.50 -12.43
N VAL A 365 -3.41 18.59 -11.28
CA VAL A 365 -4.81 18.19 -11.06
C VAL A 365 -5.65 19.47 -11.03
N PRO A 366 -6.27 19.85 -12.16
CA PRO A 366 -7.02 21.09 -12.25
C PRO A 366 -8.36 21.00 -11.50
N PRO A 367 -8.96 22.14 -11.15
CA PRO A 367 -10.34 22.16 -10.70
C PRO A 367 -11.27 21.64 -11.81
N PRO A 368 -12.43 21.04 -11.43
CA PRO A 368 -13.33 20.44 -12.40
C PRO A 368 -13.97 21.50 -13.31
N ASP A 369 -13.91 21.27 -14.60
CA ASP A 369 -14.68 22.02 -15.59
C ASP A 369 -16.16 21.63 -15.54
N LYS A 370 -17.03 22.28 -16.32
CA LYS A 370 -18.46 22.01 -16.36
C LYS A 370 -18.77 20.53 -16.62
N LYS A 371 -18.06 19.88 -17.55
CA LYS A 371 -18.24 18.48 -17.89
C LYS A 371 -17.83 17.58 -16.72
N ALA A 372 -16.69 17.83 -16.13
CA ALA A 372 -16.22 17.10 -14.98
C ALA A 372 -17.16 17.26 -13.76
N ARG A 373 -17.69 18.47 -13.51
CA ARG A 373 -18.67 18.71 -12.45
C ARG A 373 -19.94 17.88 -12.65
N LEU A 374 -20.43 17.78 -13.89
CA LEU A 374 -21.57 16.92 -14.20
C LEU A 374 -21.28 15.44 -13.87
N GLU A 375 -20.10 14.96 -14.24
CA GLU A 375 -19.69 13.58 -13.97
C GLU A 375 -19.51 13.33 -12.46
N ILE A 376 -18.91 14.26 -11.72
CA ILE A 376 -18.81 14.20 -10.27
C ILE A 376 -20.18 14.15 -9.62
N LEU A 377 -21.10 15.01 -10.05
CA LEU A 377 -22.49 14.99 -9.55
C LEU A 377 -23.17 13.65 -9.81
N LYS A 378 -22.99 13.07 -11.00
CA LYS A 378 -23.53 11.73 -11.33
C LYS A 378 -22.97 10.64 -10.42
N VAL A 379 -21.65 10.68 -10.13
CA VAL A 379 -21.00 9.72 -9.23
C VAL A 379 -21.61 9.82 -7.82
N HIS A 380 -21.69 11.02 -7.25
CA HIS A 380 -22.19 11.20 -5.89
C HIS A 380 -23.70 11.02 -5.75
N THR A 381 -24.47 11.19 -6.82
CA THR A 381 -25.93 10.95 -6.81
C THR A 381 -26.33 9.56 -7.25
N ARG A 382 -25.39 8.67 -7.60
CA ARG A 382 -25.66 7.32 -8.12
C ARG A 382 -26.61 6.49 -7.22
N LYS A 383 -26.48 6.66 -5.90
CA LYS A 383 -27.32 5.96 -4.90
C LYS A 383 -28.44 6.84 -4.32
N MET A 384 -28.58 8.07 -4.78
CA MET A 384 -29.56 9.04 -4.27
C MET A 384 -30.81 9.00 -5.12
N PRO A 385 -32.01 8.82 -4.53
CA PRO A 385 -33.28 8.90 -5.26
C PRO A 385 -33.57 10.35 -5.62
N LEU A 386 -33.35 10.72 -6.89
CA LEU A 386 -33.62 12.05 -7.39
C LEU A 386 -35.08 12.19 -7.88
N ALA A 387 -35.67 13.33 -7.62
CA ALA A 387 -36.95 13.70 -8.17
C ALA A 387 -36.83 14.06 -9.67
N PRO A 388 -37.89 13.96 -10.48
CA PRO A 388 -37.84 14.26 -11.92
C PRO A 388 -37.50 15.71 -12.27
N ASP A 389 -37.63 16.64 -11.31
CA ASP A 389 -37.33 18.05 -11.45
C ASP A 389 -35.82 18.38 -11.29
N VAL A 390 -34.99 17.38 -10.91
CA VAL A 390 -33.56 17.55 -10.74
C VAL A 390 -32.84 17.38 -12.07
N ASN A 391 -32.23 18.46 -12.55
CA ASN A 391 -31.38 18.44 -13.71
C ASN A 391 -29.92 18.64 -13.28
N LEU A 392 -29.12 17.57 -13.26
CA LEU A 392 -27.71 17.61 -12.87
C LEU A 392 -26.87 18.49 -13.80
N GLN A 393 -27.27 18.64 -15.05
CA GLN A 393 -26.57 19.47 -16.02
C GLN A 393 -26.71 20.97 -15.67
N GLU A 394 -27.90 21.38 -15.25
CA GLU A 394 -28.16 22.72 -14.76
C GLU A 394 -27.39 23.00 -13.45
N ILE A 395 -27.37 22.01 -12.52
CA ILE A 395 -26.60 22.12 -11.27
C ILE A 395 -25.10 22.26 -11.58
N ALA A 396 -24.58 21.53 -12.57
CA ALA A 396 -23.19 21.64 -13.01
C ALA A 396 -22.87 23.03 -13.58
N GLU A 397 -23.81 23.70 -14.22
CA GLU A 397 -23.68 25.09 -14.69
C GLU A 397 -23.61 26.08 -13.53
N LEU A 398 -24.49 25.92 -12.55
CA LEU A 398 -24.63 26.81 -11.40
C LEU A 398 -23.50 26.65 -10.36
N THR A 399 -22.71 25.58 -10.45
CA THR A 399 -21.64 25.27 -9.48
C THR A 399 -20.24 25.60 -10.02
N GLU A 400 -20.11 26.70 -10.78
CA GLU A 400 -18.80 27.21 -11.20
C GLU A 400 -17.93 27.55 -9.99
N GLY A 401 -16.64 27.17 -10.02
CA GLY A 401 -15.72 27.36 -8.91
C GLY A 401 -15.82 26.35 -7.77
N TYR A 402 -16.71 25.36 -7.87
CA TYR A 402 -16.78 24.27 -6.88
C TYR A 402 -15.69 23.25 -7.16
N SER A 403 -15.00 22.82 -6.10
CA SER A 403 -14.10 21.67 -6.13
C SER A 403 -14.89 20.34 -6.12
N GLY A 404 -14.21 19.22 -6.34
CA GLY A 404 -14.84 17.90 -6.21
C GLY A 404 -15.43 17.67 -4.80
N SER A 405 -14.69 18.10 -3.77
CA SER A 405 -15.15 18.02 -2.37
C SER A 405 -16.36 18.94 -2.11
N ASP A 406 -16.41 20.13 -2.70
CA ASP A 406 -17.58 21.01 -2.57
C ASP A 406 -18.83 20.37 -3.17
N LEU A 407 -18.70 19.71 -4.32
CA LEU A 407 -19.80 19.00 -4.97
C LEU A 407 -20.28 17.79 -4.17
N GLU A 408 -19.37 17.04 -3.57
CA GLU A 408 -19.70 15.96 -2.65
C GLU A 408 -20.51 16.46 -1.44
N VAL A 409 -20.03 17.54 -0.81
CA VAL A 409 -20.71 18.17 0.33
C VAL A 409 -22.07 18.74 -0.11
N LEU A 410 -22.16 19.34 -1.29
CA LEU A 410 -23.40 19.85 -1.87
C LEU A 410 -24.46 18.74 -2.01
N VAL A 411 -24.10 17.61 -2.59
CA VAL A 411 -25.01 16.47 -2.78
C VAL A 411 -25.48 15.93 -1.41
N ARG A 412 -24.55 15.77 -0.47
CA ARG A 412 -24.87 15.34 0.89
C ARG A 412 -25.80 16.32 1.62
N GLU A 413 -25.57 17.62 1.50
CA GLU A 413 -26.40 18.65 2.12
C GLU A 413 -27.80 18.71 1.48
N ALA A 414 -27.92 18.49 0.17
CA ALA A 414 -29.21 18.38 -0.50
C ALA A 414 -30.01 17.17 0.02
N GLY A 415 -29.37 16.03 0.23
CA GLY A 415 -29.99 14.87 0.87
C GLY A 415 -30.45 15.16 2.30
N LEU A 416 -29.61 15.83 3.10
CA LEU A 416 -29.96 16.24 4.46
C LEU A 416 -31.11 17.28 4.48
N ALA A 417 -31.16 18.17 3.51
CA ALA A 417 -32.26 19.13 3.38
C ALA A 417 -33.61 18.42 3.13
N ALA A 418 -33.61 17.39 2.30
CA ALA A 418 -34.82 16.57 2.08
C ALA A 418 -35.27 15.87 3.38
N LEU A 419 -34.35 15.27 4.13
CA LEU A 419 -34.66 14.61 5.40
C LEU A 419 -35.10 15.58 6.50
N ARG A 420 -34.58 16.82 6.53
CA ARG A 420 -35.06 17.86 7.45
C ARG A 420 -36.47 18.33 7.17
N GLU A 421 -36.85 18.38 5.88
CA GLU A 421 -38.22 18.73 5.48
C GLU A 421 -39.17 17.60 5.83
N ASN A 422 -38.81 16.37 5.54
CA ASN A 422 -39.57 15.17 5.89
C ASN A 422 -38.62 14.00 6.10
N ILE A 423 -38.61 13.42 7.33
CA ILE A 423 -37.73 12.29 7.67
C ILE A 423 -38.03 11.03 6.84
N ASN A 424 -39.21 10.94 6.26
CA ASN A 424 -39.65 9.87 5.35
C ASN A 424 -39.58 10.31 3.88
N ALA A 425 -38.76 11.28 3.54
CA ALA A 425 -38.63 11.74 2.17
C ALA A 425 -38.11 10.62 1.25
N ASP A 426 -38.85 10.33 0.20
CA ASP A 426 -38.47 9.29 -0.77
C ASP A 426 -37.52 9.81 -1.87
N LYS A 427 -37.46 11.12 -2.07
CA LYS A 427 -36.72 11.74 -3.16
C LYS A 427 -36.12 13.09 -2.78
N VAL A 428 -34.99 13.39 -3.38
CA VAL A 428 -34.33 14.70 -3.29
C VAL A 428 -34.75 15.53 -4.51
N SER A 429 -35.35 16.70 -4.27
CA SER A 429 -35.85 17.60 -5.32
C SER A 429 -34.88 18.73 -5.63
N ARG A 430 -35.11 19.45 -6.71
CA ARG A 430 -34.36 20.66 -7.10
C ARG A 430 -34.27 21.69 -5.97
N LYS A 431 -35.35 21.92 -5.24
CA LYS A 431 -35.41 22.86 -4.10
C LYS A 431 -34.32 22.53 -3.06
N HIS A 432 -34.07 21.26 -2.77
CA HIS A 432 -33.07 20.84 -1.79
C HIS A 432 -31.65 21.15 -2.27
N PHE A 433 -31.38 21.00 -3.57
CA PHE A 433 -30.09 21.41 -4.17
C PHE A 433 -29.92 22.94 -4.13
N GLU A 434 -30.98 23.72 -4.39
CA GLU A 434 -30.92 25.18 -4.28
C GLU A 434 -30.64 25.62 -2.84
N GLN A 435 -31.27 25.01 -1.84
CA GLN A 435 -30.97 25.24 -0.43
C GLN A 435 -29.53 24.88 -0.07
N ALA A 436 -29.03 23.77 -0.58
CA ALA A 436 -27.65 23.34 -0.38
C ALA A 436 -26.64 24.33 -0.99
N MET A 437 -26.89 24.84 -2.19
CA MET A 437 -26.05 25.86 -2.86
C MET A 437 -26.01 27.19 -2.11
N GLN A 438 -27.04 27.53 -1.33
CA GLN A 438 -27.00 28.73 -0.47
C GLN A 438 -26.00 28.58 0.67
N LYS A 439 -25.82 27.36 1.19
CA LYS A 439 -24.89 27.06 2.28
C LYS A 439 -23.49 26.78 1.82
N ILE A 440 -23.34 25.98 0.77
CA ILE A 440 -22.05 25.57 0.25
C ILE A 440 -21.60 26.55 -0.83
N LYS A 441 -20.51 27.23 -0.56
CA LYS A 441 -19.94 28.21 -1.48
C LYS A 441 -18.75 27.63 -2.24
N PRO A 442 -18.43 28.14 -3.44
CA PRO A 442 -17.27 27.69 -4.20
C PRO A 442 -15.97 27.96 -3.43
N SER A 443 -15.10 26.98 -3.38
CA SER A 443 -13.79 27.07 -2.72
C SER A 443 -12.66 27.48 -3.66
N ILE A 444 -12.86 27.39 -4.97
CA ILE A 444 -11.86 27.69 -6.00
C ILE A 444 -12.03 29.10 -6.52
N THR A 445 -10.99 29.91 -6.41
CA THR A 445 -10.95 31.27 -6.97
C THR A 445 -10.14 31.31 -8.25
N MET A 446 -10.41 32.28 -9.14
CA MET A 446 -9.64 32.50 -10.37
C MET A 446 -8.16 32.79 -10.09
N GLU A 447 -7.85 33.40 -8.95
CA GLU A 447 -6.46 33.65 -8.53
C GLU A 447 -5.73 32.33 -8.23
N MET A 448 -6.40 31.37 -7.57
CA MET A 448 -5.85 30.05 -7.35
C MET A 448 -5.56 29.31 -8.66
N VAL A 449 -6.49 29.36 -9.60
CA VAL A 449 -6.31 28.73 -10.92
C VAL A 449 -5.07 29.30 -11.62
N LYS A 450 -4.97 30.62 -11.71
CA LYS A 450 -3.81 31.30 -12.31
C LYS A 450 -2.50 30.97 -11.60
N TYR A 451 -2.51 30.85 -10.29
CA TYR A 451 -1.34 30.48 -9.50
C TYR A 451 -0.80 29.09 -9.92
N TYR A 452 -1.66 28.07 -10.00
CA TYR A 452 -1.25 26.73 -10.40
C TYR A 452 -0.85 26.62 -11.87
N GLU A 453 -1.54 27.32 -12.77
CA GLU A 453 -1.18 27.38 -14.18
C GLU A 453 0.20 28.02 -14.38
N ASN A 454 0.47 29.15 -13.74
CA ASN A 454 1.78 29.80 -13.77
C ASN A 454 2.88 28.90 -13.20
N TRP A 455 2.60 28.16 -12.14
CA TRP A 455 3.56 27.22 -11.58
C TRP A 455 3.82 26.05 -12.53
N SER A 456 2.78 25.55 -13.21
CA SER A 456 2.89 24.52 -14.25
C SER A 456 3.84 24.93 -15.37
N GLU A 457 3.70 26.14 -15.88
CA GLU A 457 4.57 26.66 -16.95
C GLU A 457 6.02 26.81 -16.48
N ARG A 458 6.23 27.30 -15.26
CA ARG A 458 7.57 27.44 -14.67
C ARG A 458 8.23 26.08 -14.45
N SER A 459 7.51 25.11 -13.90
CA SER A 459 8.04 23.76 -13.64
C SER A 459 8.43 23.05 -14.94
N ARG A 460 7.64 23.17 -16.01
CA ARG A 460 7.99 22.64 -17.33
C ARG A 460 9.28 23.23 -17.88
N LYS A 461 9.46 24.54 -17.76
CA LYS A 461 10.69 25.22 -18.19
C LYS A 461 11.92 24.74 -17.38
N ILE A 462 11.79 24.58 -16.06
CA ILE A 462 12.87 24.09 -15.20
C ILE A 462 13.24 22.65 -15.59
N MET A 463 12.26 21.76 -15.80
CA MET A 463 12.52 20.39 -16.23
C MET A 463 13.18 20.31 -17.62
N GLN A 464 12.78 21.14 -18.55
CA GLN A 464 13.40 21.21 -19.88
C GLN A 464 14.85 21.67 -19.81
N LEU A 465 15.15 22.69 -19.00
CA LEU A 465 16.52 23.18 -18.77
C LEU A 465 17.40 22.11 -18.10
N GLN A 466 16.87 21.38 -17.12
CA GLN A 466 17.62 20.31 -16.45
C GLN A 466 17.92 19.14 -17.39
N ARG A 467 17.00 18.76 -18.28
CA ARG A 467 17.23 17.75 -19.32
C ARG A 467 18.28 18.18 -20.34
N ALA A 468 18.28 19.46 -20.72
CA ALA A 468 19.28 20.01 -21.65
C ALA A 468 20.70 20.00 -21.04
N THR A 469 20.82 20.21 -19.72
CA THR A 469 22.13 20.24 -19.03
C THR A 469 22.73 18.84 -18.84
N VAL A 470 21.90 17.80 -18.68
CA VAL A 470 22.36 16.40 -18.57
C VAL A 470 22.84 15.87 -19.93
N GLY A 471 22.29 16.37 -21.06
CA GLY A 471 22.73 16.00 -22.42
C GLY A 471 24.11 16.53 -22.82
N PHE A 472 24.76 17.39 -22.03
CA PHE A 472 26.11 17.90 -22.28
C PHE A 472 27.25 17.12 -21.59
N TYR A 473 26.92 16.08 -20.84
CA TYR A 473 27.89 15.25 -20.11
C TYR A 473 27.86 13.76 -20.49
N VAL A 474 27.34 13.41 -21.67
CA VAL A 474 27.46 12.06 -22.25
C VAL A 474 28.30 12.11 -23.52
#